data_239bb2a1f9744e6d5797d04c99b99218
#
_entry.id   239bb2a1f9744e6d5797d04c99b99218
#
_cell.length_a   1.000
_cell.length_b   1.000
_cell.length_c   1.000
_cell.angle_alpha   90.00
_cell.angle_beta   90.00
_cell.angle_gamma   90.00
#
_symmetry.space_group_name_H-M   'P 1'
#
loop_
_entity.id
_entity.type
_entity.pdbx_description
1 polymer ?
#
loop_
_entity_poly.entity_id
_entity_poly.type
_entity_poly.pdbx_seq_one_letter_code
_entity_poly.pdbx_strand_id
1 'polypeptide(L)'
;MELPGYQAFFAAGVDLPGKNARRQFGNLVLSRLPVGRVLHHQLPWPALSDARSMPRVVVEAVVETSFGPLRVMTTHLEYYSKGHRHAQVARLLDLNREACGAHLAVDEPGSYESHTRGSSALVCGDFNLPPDDAQYRQMVDGEFIDAWAELNPGKPRQATFHLYDGETPYCCDYVFLTADLLPRLKSIRIDTATQASDHQPVILDLA
;
A
#
# COMPACT_ATOMS: atom_id res chain seq x y z
N MET A 1 8.60 21.77 3.87
CA MET A 1 9.31 21.65 2.57
C MET A 1 8.22 21.40 1.54
N GLU A 2 8.07 22.29 0.57
CA GLU A 2 7.14 22.09 -0.53
C GLU A 2 7.86 21.29 -1.61
N LEU A 3 7.19 20.27 -2.14
CA LEU A 3 7.64 19.52 -3.30
C LEU A 3 6.89 20.07 -4.53
N PRO A 4 7.51 20.95 -5.34
CA PRO A 4 6.84 21.57 -6.46
C PRO A 4 6.26 20.53 -7.44
N GLY A 5 4.99 20.72 -7.82
CA GLY A 5 4.29 19.86 -8.75
C GLY A 5 3.74 18.57 -8.15
N TYR A 6 3.88 18.33 -6.84
CA TYR A 6 3.24 17.19 -6.16
C TYR A 6 2.02 17.62 -5.36
N GLN A 7 0.99 16.79 -5.42
CA GLN A 7 -0.13 16.78 -4.47
C GLN A 7 0.18 15.74 -3.39
N ALA A 8 -0.13 16.06 -2.12
CA ALA A 8 0.18 15.21 -0.98
C ALA A 8 -1.10 14.79 -0.26
N PHE A 9 -1.26 13.49 0.00
CA PHE A 9 -2.41 12.90 0.66
C PHE A 9 -1.94 12.04 1.82
N PHE A 10 -2.08 12.56 3.03
CA PHE A 10 -1.64 11.88 4.26
C PHE A 10 -2.84 11.39 5.05
N ALA A 11 -2.74 10.17 5.57
CA ALA A 11 -3.67 9.62 6.56
C ALA A 11 -2.92 9.18 7.82
N ALA A 12 -3.39 9.64 8.98
CA ALA A 12 -2.87 9.23 10.27
C ALA A 12 -3.55 7.94 10.75
N GLY A 13 -2.77 6.90 10.98
CA GLY A 13 -3.19 5.74 11.76
C GLY A 13 -3.15 6.04 13.27
N VAL A 14 -2.12 6.80 13.69
CA VAL A 14 -1.95 7.27 15.07
C VAL A 14 -1.92 8.78 15.09
N ASP A 15 -2.65 9.39 16.02
CA ASP A 15 -2.68 10.83 16.25
C ASP A 15 -2.75 11.12 17.75
N LEU A 16 -1.62 11.54 18.33
CA LEU A 16 -1.43 11.72 19.77
C LEU A 16 -1.05 13.15 20.12
N PRO A 17 -1.35 13.62 21.34
CA PRO A 17 -0.83 14.87 21.85
C PRO A 17 0.71 14.86 21.87
N GLY A 18 1.32 15.94 21.40
CA GLY A 18 2.74 16.22 21.54
C GLY A 18 2.97 17.49 22.35
N LYS A 19 4.24 17.84 22.61
CA LYS A 19 4.58 18.99 23.44
C LYS A 19 4.13 20.33 22.81
N ASN A 20 4.35 20.51 21.51
CA ASN A 20 4.06 21.77 20.80
C ASN A 20 3.09 21.59 19.61
N ALA A 21 2.86 20.35 19.18
CA ALA A 21 1.97 20.00 18.09
C ALA A 21 1.50 18.54 18.26
N ARG A 22 0.54 18.12 17.46
CA ARG A 22 0.16 16.71 17.42
C ARG A 22 1.29 15.87 16.80
N ARG A 23 1.46 14.65 17.31
CA ARG A 23 2.36 13.64 16.75
C ARG A 23 1.53 12.65 15.96
N GLN A 24 1.74 12.62 14.67
CA GLN A 24 1.01 11.75 13.76
C GLN A 24 1.96 10.75 13.13
N PHE A 25 1.49 9.52 13.00
CA PHE A 25 2.14 8.46 12.26
C PHE A 25 1.13 7.82 11.30
N GLY A 26 1.51 7.65 10.05
CA GLY A 26 0.61 7.16 9.01
C GLY A 26 1.27 7.03 7.67
N ASN A 27 0.46 6.97 6.60
CA ASN A 27 0.93 6.78 5.24
C ASN A 27 0.68 8.03 4.40
N LEU A 28 1.53 8.22 3.39
CA LEU A 28 1.52 9.38 2.51
C LEU A 28 1.57 8.91 1.05
N VAL A 29 0.70 9.47 0.22
CA VAL A 29 0.81 9.42 -1.24
C VAL A 29 1.21 10.79 -1.74
N LEU A 30 2.22 10.83 -2.61
CA LEU A 30 2.62 12.01 -3.36
C LEU A 30 2.38 11.74 -4.85
N SER A 31 1.62 12.61 -5.52
CA SER A 31 1.30 12.44 -6.94
C SER A 31 1.58 13.71 -7.74
N ARG A 32 2.18 13.53 -8.92
CA ARG A 32 2.25 14.57 -9.96
C ARG A 32 1.12 14.46 -10.98
N LEU A 33 0.45 13.30 -11.00
CA LEU A 33 -0.73 13.10 -11.83
C LEU A 33 -1.96 13.60 -11.09
N PRO A 34 -3.02 13.99 -11.80
CA PRO A 34 -4.28 14.35 -11.17
C PRO A 34 -4.81 13.21 -10.30
N VAL A 35 -5.35 13.55 -9.15
CA VAL A 35 -5.98 12.61 -8.23
C VAL A 35 -7.45 13.00 -8.09
N GLY A 36 -8.34 12.08 -8.43
CA GLY A 36 -9.76 12.26 -8.31
C GLY A 36 -10.22 12.07 -6.87
N ARG A 37 -10.39 10.83 -6.46
CA ARG A 37 -10.89 10.49 -5.12
C ARG A 37 -9.76 10.04 -4.19
N VAL A 38 -9.83 10.44 -2.92
CA VAL A 38 -8.95 9.93 -1.87
C VAL A 38 -9.79 9.37 -0.73
N LEU A 39 -9.45 8.17 -0.27
CA LEU A 39 -10.10 7.49 0.84
C LEU A 39 -9.05 7.11 1.88
N HIS A 40 -9.42 7.23 3.16
CA HIS A 40 -8.62 6.81 4.29
C HIS A 40 -9.32 5.64 4.98
N HIS A 41 -8.68 4.47 4.99
CA HIS A 41 -9.26 3.27 5.58
C HIS A 41 -8.48 2.89 6.83
N GLN A 42 -9.11 3.01 8.00
CA GLN A 42 -8.55 2.43 9.22
C GLN A 42 -8.52 0.91 9.07
N LEU A 43 -7.36 0.33 9.33
CA LEU A 43 -7.20 -1.12 9.32
C LEU A 43 -7.66 -1.75 10.64
N PRO A 44 -8.12 -3.01 10.64
CA PRO A 44 -8.51 -3.71 11.84
C PRO A 44 -7.43 -3.69 12.91
N TRP A 45 -7.83 -3.37 14.12
CA TRP A 45 -6.97 -3.37 15.31
C TRP A 45 -7.70 -4.06 16.46
N PRO A 46 -7.90 -5.39 16.37
CA PRO A 46 -8.58 -6.15 17.41
C PRO A 46 -7.84 -6.10 18.74
N ALA A 47 -8.57 -6.14 19.85
CA ALA A 47 -8.01 -6.18 21.18
C ALA A 47 -7.33 -7.54 21.43
N LEU A 48 -6.01 -7.59 21.21
CA LEU A 48 -5.16 -8.73 21.53
C LEU A 48 -4.25 -8.32 22.70
N SER A 49 -4.24 -9.11 23.76
CA SER A 49 -3.57 -8.78 25.03
C SER A 49 -2.07 -9.10 25.05
N ASP A 50 -1.55 -9.76 24.02
CA ASP A 50 -0.24 -10.40 24.03
C ASP A 50 0.83 -9.70 23.19
N ALA A 51 0.50 -8.63 22.52
CA ALA A 51 1.44 -7.94 21.64
C ALA A 51 1.34 -6.40 21.72
N ARG A 52 2.50 -5.75 21.64
CA ARG A 52 2.55 -4.34 21.27
C ARG A 52 1.90 -4.16 19.92
N SER A 53 1.10 -3.12 19.76
CA SER A 53 0.48 -2.80 18.50
C SER A 53 0.06 -1.34 18.43
N MET A 54 -0.20 -0.86 17.23
CA MET A 54 -0.74 0.47 16.99
C MET A 54 -1.77 0.44 15.85
N PRO A 55 -2.72 1.38 15.82
CA PRO A 55 -3.62 1.53 14.68
C PRO A 55 -2.84 1.76 13.38
N ARG A 56 -3.28 1.10 12.33
CA ARG A 56 -2.71 1.21 10.98
C ARG A 56 -3.78 1.72 10.02
N VAL A 57 -3.35 2.32 8.91
CA VAL A 57 -4.24 2.96 7.94
C VAL A 57 -3.80 2.63 6.51
N VAL A 58 -4.74 2.68 5.58
CA VAL A 58 -4.47 2.72 4.14
C VAL A 58 -4.84 4.10 3.61
N VAL A 59 -3.98 4.71 2.82
CA VAL A 59 -4.35 5.79 1.91
C VAL A 59 -4.67 5.15 0.56
N GLU A 60 -5.87 5.32 0.07
CA GLU A 60 -6.27 4.97 -1.29
C GLU A 60 -6.46 6.25 -2.09
N ALA A 61 -5.68 6.44 -3.13
CA ALA A 61 -5.78 7.55 -4.07
C ALA A 61 -6.13 7.01 -5.45
N VAL A 62 -7.19 7.54 -6.06
CA VAL A 62 -7.55 7.24 -7.45
C VAL A 62 -6.81 8.22 -8.35
N VAL A 63 -5.75 7.74 -8.96
CA VAL A 63 -4.85 8.51 -9.82
C VAL A 63 -5.30 8.40 -11.26
N GLU A 64 -5.45 9.56 -11.93
CA GLU A 64 -5.78 9.59 -13.35
C GLU A 64 -4.53 9.33 -14.19
N THR A 65 -4.49 8.17 -14.83
CA THR A 65 -3.37 7.76 -15.68
C THR A 65 -3.74 7.82 -17.15
N SER A 66 -2.75 7.68 -18.05
CA SER A 66 -2.97 7.59 -19.50
C SER A 66 -3.79 6.38 -19.93
N PHE A 67 -3.93 5.39 -19.06
CA PHE A 67 -4.70 4.15 -19.29
C PHE A 67 -5.97 4.03 -18.43
N GLY A 68 -6.38 5.13 -17.82
CA GLY A 68 -7.57 5.22 -16.98
C GLY A 68 -7.27 5.36 -15.48
N PRO A 69 -8.30 5.38 -14.64
CA PRO A 69 -8.15 5.55 -13.21
C PRO A 69 -7.47 4.33 -12.57
N LEU A 70 -6.41 4.60 -11.79
CA LEU A 70 -5.65 3.62 -11.03
C LEU A 70 -5.80 3.89 -9.54
N ARG A 71 -6.31 2.92 -8.78
CA ARG A 71 -6.32 2.97 -7.32
C ARG A 71 -4.92 2.64 -6.78
N VAL A 72 -4.26 3.63 -6.22
CA VAL A 72 -2.99 3.46 -5.51
C VAL A 72 -3.28 3.41 -4.03
N MET A 73 -3.03 2.25 -3.42
CA MET A 73 -3.19 2.03 -1.98
C MET A 73 -1.81 1.89 -1.33
N THR A 74 -1.51 2.72 -0.35
CA THR A 74 -0.29 2.55 0.46
C THR A 74 -0.63 2.26 1.90
N THR A 75 0.14 1.33 2.48
CA THR A 75 -0.05 0.89 3.87
C THR A 75 1.28 0.60 4.55
N HIS A 76 1.23 0.52 5.88
CA HIS A 76 2.28 -0.03 6.72
C HIS A 76 1.61 -0.94 7.75
N LEU A 77 1.73 -2.26 7.58
CA LEU A 77 1.04 -3.25 8.41
C LEU A 77 1.68 -3.38 9.80
N GLU A 78 1.01 -4.08 10.70
CA GLU A 78 1.48 -4.28 12.07
C GLU A 78 2.74 -5.16 12.11
N TYR A 79 3.73 -4.72 12.90
CA TYR A 79 5.02 -5.42 13.00
C TYR A 79 4.98 -6.60 13.98
N TYR A 80 4.45 -6.40 15.19
CA TYR A 80 4.59 -7.38 16.27
C TYR A 80 3.55 -8.51 16.23
N SER A 81 2.34 -8.23 15.76
CA SER A 81 1.20 -9.14 15.85
C SER A 81 0.82 -9.75 14.50
N LYS A 82 1.06 -11.05 14.34
CA LYS A 82 0.59 -11.81 13.17
C LYS A 82 -0.95 -11.82 13.06
N GLY A 83 -1.66 -11.81 14.19
CA GLY A 83 -3.12 -11.77 14.22
C GLY A 83 -3.66 -10.44 13.67
N HIS A 84 -3.03 -9.31 14.02
CA HIS A 84 -3.37 -8.02 13.42
C HIS A 84 -3.06 -7.99 11.93
N ARG A 85 -1.87 -8.45 11.51
CA ARG A 85 -1.53 -8.52 10.07
C ARG A 85 -2.52 -9.36 9.27
N HIS A 86 -2.94 -10.51 9.81
CA HIS A 86 -3.94 -11.35 9.16
C HIS A 86 -5.25 -10.59 8.92
N ALA A 87 -5.77 -9.92 9.95
CA ALA A 87 -6.98 -9.11 9.82
C ALA A 87 -6.79 -7.92 8.88
N GLN A 88 -5.61 -7.30 8.88
CA GLN A 88 -5.28 -6.16 8.02
C GLN A 88 -5.17 -6.57 6.55
N VAL A 89 -4.55 -7.72 6.26
CA VAL A 89 -4.51 -8.29 4.90
C VAL A 89 -5.90 -8.67 4.41
N ALA A 90 -6.73 -9.31 5.26
CA ALA A 90 -8.12 -9.58 4.92
C ALA A 90 -8.87 -8.28 4.53
N ARG A 91 -8.66 -7.20 5.28
CA ARG A 91 -9.27 -5.90 4.98
C ARG A 91 -8.78 -5.32 3.64
N LEU A 92 -7.51 -5.46 3.27
CA LEU A 92 -7.01 -5.03 1.96
C LEU A 92 -7.74 -5.75 0.81
N LEU A 93 -7.96 -7.06 0.94
CA LEU A 93 -8.73 -7.85 -0.03
C LEU A 93 -10.19 -7.38 -0.10
N ASP A 94 -10.82 -7.15 1.05
CA ASP A 94 -12.21 -6.63 1.10
C ASP A 94 -12.33 -5.25 0.45
N LEU A 95 -11.37 -4.35 0.68
CA LEU A 95 -11.34 -3.03 0.04
C LEU A 95 -11.27 -3.14 -1.49
N ASN A 96 -10.55 -4.14 -2.01
CA ASN A 96 -10.53 -4.40 -3.44
C ASN A 96 -11.87 -4.90 -3.95
N ARG A 97 -12.49 -5.87 -3.27
CA ARG A 97 -13.82 -6.40 -3.63
C ARG A 97 -14.91 -5.32 -3.58
N GLU A 98 -14.89 -4.50 -2.53
CA GLU A 98 -15.80 -3.36 -2.39
C GLU A 98 -15.69 -2.39 -3.58
N ALA A 99 -14.47 -2.09 -4.02
CA ALA A 99 -14.24 -1.20 -5.16
C ALA A 99 -14.72 -1.84 -6.48
N CYS A 100 -14.44 -3.12 -6.70
CA CYS A 100 -14.89 -3.86 -7.89
C CYS A 100 -16.41 -4.04 -7.93
N GLY A 101 -17.07 -4.18 -6.76
CA GLY A 101 -18.52 -4.32 -6.63
C GLY A 101 -19.30 -3.00 -6.72
N ALA A 102 -18.65 -1.86 -6.49
CA ALA A 102 -19.28 -0.54 -6.45
C ALA A 102 -19.57 0.07 -7.83
N HIS A 103 -20.05 -0.74 -8.78
CA HIS A 103 -20.51 -0.25 -10.10
C HIS A 103 -21.89 0.43 -10.07
N LEU A 104 -22.45 0.63 -8.90
CA LEU A 104 -23.69 1.37 -8.72
C LEU A 104 -23.39 2.86 -8.55
N ALA A 105 -22.88 3.47 -9.64
CA ALA A 105 -22.88 4.92 -9.73
C ALA A 105 -24.33 5.38 -9.93
N VAL A 106 -24.83 6.10 -8.98
CA VAL A 106 -26.00 6.96 -9.21
C VAL A 106 -25.42 8.24 -9.79
N ASP A 107 -25.64 8.50 -11.06
CA ASP A 107 -25.31 9.75 -11.75
C ASP A 107 -26.24 10.89 -11.26
N GLU A 108 -26.13 11.22 -9.97
CA GLU A 108 -26.85 12.35 -9.37
C GLU A 108 -25.85 13.50 -9.18
N PRO A 109 -26.08 14.67 -9.79
CA PRO A 109 -25.24 15.85 -9.57
C PRO A 109 -25.32 16.32 -8.12
N GLY A 110 -24.19 16.63 -7.51
CA GLY A 110 -24.13 17.24 -6.18
C GLY A 110 -23.32 16.46 -5.15
N SER A 111 -23.65 16.62 -3.86
CA SER A 111 -22.88 16.06 -2.72
C SER A 111 -22.79 14.53 -2.69
N TYR A 112 -23.65 13.86 -3.42
CA TYR A 112 -23.72 12.40 -3.55
C TYR A 112 -23.17 11.91 -4.89
N GLU A 113 -22.49 12.77 -5.64
CA GLU A 113 -21.85 12.40 -6.89
C GLU A 113 -20.89 11.22 -6.67
N SER A 114 -21.20 10.10 -7.29
CA SER A 114 -20.39 8.91 -7.16
C SER A 114 -19.25 8.96 -8.18
N HIS A 115 -18.05 9.21 -7.70
CA HIS A 115 -16.86 8.99 -8.50
C HIS A 115 -16.52 7.50 -8.48
N THR A 116 -16.40 6.91 -9.65
CA THR A 116 -15.98 5.50 -9.78
C THR A 116 -14.60 5.31 -9.16
N ARG A 117 -14.45 4.27 -8.33
CA ARG A 117 -13.13 3.93 -7.78
C ARG A 117 -12.23 3.22 -8.79
N GLY A 118 -12.80 2.63 -9.83
CA GLY A 118 -12.09 1.77 -10.78
C GLY A 118 -11.77 0.38 -10.21
N SER A 119 -11.55 -0.59 -11.08
CA SER A 119 -11.16 -1.97 -10.69
C SER A 119 -9.64 -2.15 -10.60
N SER A 120 -8.88 -1.43 -11.45
CA SER A 120 -7.42 -1.50 -11.47
C SER A 120 -6.82 -0.97 -10.18
N ALA A 121 -6.00 -1.79 -9.51
CA ALA A 121 -5.42 -1.43 -8.22
C ALA A 121 -3.95 -1.83 -8.09
N LEU A 122 -3.23 -0.99 -7.36
CA LEU A 122 -1.88 -1.22 -6.88
C LEU A 122 -1.88 -1.05 -5.35
N VAL A 123 -1.38 -2.06 -4.63
CA VAL A 123 -1.17 -1.99 -3.17
C VAL A 123 0.32 -2.05 -2.89
N CYS A 124 0.86 -1.05 -2.21
CA CYS A 124 2.29 -1.01 -1.89
C CYS A 124 2.54 -0.57 -0.45
N GLY A 125 3.75 -0.84 0.04
CA GLY A 125 4.21 -0.40 1.35
C GLY A 125 4.96 -1.47 2.12
N ASP A 126 5.21 -1.18 3.38
CA ASP A 126 5.81 -2.11 4.33
C ASP A 126 4.73 -3.04 4.92
N PHE A 127 4.80 -4.30 4.54
CA PHE A 127 3.88 -5.33 5.02
C PHE A 127 4.35 -6.01 6.30
N ASN A 128 5.58 -5.72 6.75
CA ASN A 128 6.17 -6.30 7.95
C ASN A 128 6.13 -7.84 8.00
N LEU A 129 6.30 -8.48 6.86
CA LEU A 129 6.29 -9.93 6.73
C LEU A 129 7.29 -10.39 5.63
N PRO A 130 7.95 -11.53 5.82
CA PRO A 130 8.76 -12.16 4.78
C PRO A 130 7.89 -12.90 3.74
N PRO A 131 8.47 -13.25 2.56
CA PRO A 131 7.72 -13.88 1.46
C PRO A 131 7.17 -15.28 1.77
N ASP A 132 7.66 -15.97 2.78
CA ASP A 132 7.21 -17.28 3.21
C ASP A 132 6.10 -17.25 4.30
N ASP A 133 5.72 -16.05 4.76
CA ASP A 133 4.67 -15.86 5.75
C ASP A 133 3.27 -16.22 5.16
N ALA A 134 2.38 -16.71 6.02
CA ALA A 134 1.02 -17.07 5.63
C ALA A 134 0.22 -15.85 5.11
N GLN A 135 0.49 -14.65 5.64
CA GLN A 135 -0.17 -13.43 5.21
C GLN A 135 0.27 -12.97 3.82
N TYR A 136 1.52 -13.25 3.40
CA TYR A 136 1.92 -13.09 2.01
C TYR A 136 1.09 -13.98 1.08
N ARG A 137 0.96 -15.27 1.44
CA ARG A 137 0.11 -16.20 0.67
C ARG A 137 -1.34 -15.74 0.61
N GLN A 138 -1.88 -15.21 1.71
CA GLN A 138 -3.23 -14.65 1.74
C GLN A 138 -3.42 -13.52 0.71
N MET A 139 -2.41 -12.68 0.45
CA MET A 139 -2.47 -11.66 -0.62
C MET A 139 -2.50 -12.31 -2.01
N VAL A 140 -1.56 -13.22 -2.30
CA VAL A 140 -1.41 -13.81 -3.65
C VAL A 140 -2.42 -14.90 -3.98
N ASP A 141 -2.93 -15.63 -3.00
CA ASP A 141 -4.03 -16.59 -3.17
C ASP A 141 -5.39 -15.87 -3.29
N GLY A 142 -5.43 -14.56 -2.94
CA GLY A 142 -6.59 -13.70 -3.07
C GLY A 142 -6.76 -13.14 -4.49
N GLU A 143 -6.62 -11.83 -4.61
CA GLU A 143 -6.91 -11.12 -5.89
C GLU A 143 -5.70 -10.32 -6.41
N PHE A 144 -4.56 -10.42 -5.72
CA PHE A 144 -3.39 -9.63 -6.04
C PHE A 144 -2.22 -10.48 -6.52
N ILE A 145 -1.46 -9.93 -7.45
CA ILE A 145 -0.25 -10.52 -8.01
C ILE A 145 0.94 -9.71 -7.54
N ASP A 146 1.94 -10.38 -7.01
CA ASP A 146 3.18 -9.74 -6.60
C ASP A 146 4.03 -9.38 -7.82
N ALA A 147 4.24 -8.09 -8.05
CA ALA A 147 4.96 -7.58 -9.21
C ALA A 147 6.41 -8.09 -9.29
N TRP A 148 7.09 -8.30 -8.16
CA TRP A 148 8.43 -8.88 -8.16
C TRP A 148 8.42 -10.34 -8.59
N ALA A 149 7.55 -11.15 -8.00
CA ALA A 149 7.45 -12.58 -8.30
C ALA A 149 7.07 -12.82 -9.77
N GLU A 150 6.19 -12.00 -10.33
CA GLU A 150 5.78 -12.06 -11.73
C GLU A 150 6.95 -11.80 -12.69
N LEU A 151 7.74 -10.76 -12.45
CA LEU A 151 8.86 -10.41 -13.31
C LEU A 151 10.14 -11.22 -13.05
N ASN A 152 10.24 -11.90 -11.92
CA ASN A 152 11.43 -12.64 -11.52
C ASN A 152 11.12 -14.08 -11.10
N PRO A 153 10.47 -14.87 -11.97
CA PRO A 153 10.08 -16.23 -11.60
C PRO A 153 11.32 -17.07 -11.20
N GLY A 154 11.24 -17.70 -10.03
CA GLY A 154 12.29 -18.56 -9.51
C GLY A 154 13.55 -17.85 -8.99
N LYS A 155 13.61 -16.51 -9.02
CA LYS A 155 14.73 -15.77 -8.42
C LYS A 155 14.49 -15.52 -6.93
N PRO A 156 15.54 -15.55 -6.11
CA PRO A 156 15.44 -15.11 -4.72
C PRO A 156 14.92 -13.69 -4.61
N ARG A 157 14.08 -13.45 -3.60
CA ARG A 157 13.58 -12.11 -3.31
C ARG A 157 14.73 -11.21 -2.86
N GLN A 158 14.84 -10.04 -3.44
CA GLN A 158 15.79 -9.03 -3.01
C GLN A 158 15.29 -8.38 -1.71
N ALA A 159 16.21 -8.17 -0.77
CA ALA A 159 15.90 -7.51 0.50
C ALA A 159 15.59 -6.03 0.29
N THR A 160 14.67 -5.50 1.11
CA THR A 160 14.29 -4.08 1.14
C THR A 160 14.56 -3.41 2.48
N PHE A 161 14.97 -4.18 3.48
CA PHE A 161 15.22 -3.72 4.85
C PHE A 161 16.51 -4.33 5.41
N HIS A 162 17.18 -3.67 6.35
CA HIS A 162 18.44 -4.06 6.98
C HIS A 162 19.66 -4.23 6.05
N LEU A 163 19.70 -3.51 4.92
CA LEU A 163 20.83 -3.67 3.99
C LEU A 163 22.16 -3.14 4.54
N TYR A 164 22.14 -2.19 5.49
CA TYR A 164 23.33 -1.42 5.88
C TYR A 164 23.58 -1.33 7.39
N ASP A 165 22.80 -1.94 8.22
CA ASP A 165 22.87 -1.84 9.69
C ASP A 165 23.54 -3.04 10.39
N GLY A 166 23.94 -4.06 9.62
CA GLY A 166 24.59 -5.26 10.13
C GLY A 166 23.65 -6.37 10.59
N GLU A 167 22.34 -6.15 10.52
CA GLU A 167 21.32 -7.16 10.76
C GLU A 167 21.13 -8.06 9.52
N THR A 168 20.32 -9.10 9.64
CA THR A 168 20.02 -9.98 8.48
C THR A 168 19.05 -9.29 7.53
N PRO A 169 19.45 -8.97 6.29
CA PRO A 169 18.57 -8.33 5.32
C PRO A 169 17.39 -9.22 4.93
N TYR A 170 16.19 -8.65 4.82
CA TYR A 170 15.01 -9.36 4.31
C TYR A 170 14.08 -8.41 3.53
N CYS A 171 13.13 -9.01 2.80
CA CYS A 171 12.10 -8.25 2.10
C CYS A 171 10.85 -8.14 2.97
N CYS A 172 10.37 -6.92 3.16
CA CYS A 172 9.09 -6.61 3.82
C CYS A 172 8.26 -5.58 3.04
N ASP A 173 8.85 -4.96 2.01
CA ASP A 173 8.17 -3.99 1.16
C ASP A 173 7.74 -4.66 -0.15
N TYR A 174 6.48 -4.48 -0.50
CA TYR A 174 5.87 -5.15 -1.64
C TYR A 174 5.12 -4.17 -2.52
N VAL A 175 4.96 -4.57 -3.79
CA VAL A 175 4.00 -4.00 -4.73
C VAL A 175 3.15 -5.12 -5.29
N PHE A 176 1.87 -5.09 -4.96
CA PHE A 176 0.85 -6.01 -5.44
C PHE A 176 -0.04 -5.33 -6.46
N LEU A 177 -0.43 -6.05 -7.52
CA LEU A 177 -1.22 -5.54 -8.63
C LEU A 177 -2.47 -6.40 -8.83
N THR A 178 -3.55 -5.79 -9.31
CA THR A 178 -4.65 -6.55 -9.92
C THR A 178 -4.24 -7.10 -11.28
N ALA A 179 -4.84 -8.21 -11.71
CA ALA A 179 -4.41 -8.98 -12.89
C ALA A 179 -4.48 -8.18 -14.21
N ASP A 180 -5.41 -7.23 -14.31
CA ASP A 180 -5.58 -6.36 -15.48
C ASP A 180 -4.38 -5.42 -15.72
N LEU A 181 -3.54 -5.19 -14.71
CA LEU A 181 -2.33 -4.38 -14.83
C LEU A 181 -1.11 -5.17 -15.34
N LEU A 182 -1.16 -6.50 -15.39
CA LEU A 182 -0.02 -7.32 -15.84
C LEU A 182 0.48 -6.98 -17.24
N PRO A 183 -0.36 -6.72 -18.26
CA PRO A 183 0.13 -6.35 -19.58
C PRO A 183 0.91 -5.03 -19.59
N ARG A 184 0.74 -4.20 -18.54
CA ARG A 184 1.40 -2.91 -18.37
C ARG A 184 2.66 -2.97 -17.53
N LEU A 185 2.86 -4.07 -16.80
CA LEU A 185 4.01 -4.26 -15.91
C LEU A 185 5.29 -4.39 -16.73
N LYS A 186 6.21 -3.42 -16.62
CA LYS A 186 7.45 -3.34 -17.39
C LYS A 186 8.68 -3.70 -16.58
N SER A 187 8.82 -3.10 -15.42
CA SER A 187 9.96 -3.35 -14.56
C SER A 187 9.61 -3.17 -13.10
N ILE A 188 10.36 -3.86 -12.25
CA ILE A 188 10.42 -3.60 -10.82
C ILE A 188 11.88 -3.73 -10.37
N ARG A 189 12.34 -2.78 -9.56
CA ARG A 189 13.69 -2.79 -9.02
C ARG A 189 13.73 -2.22 -7.61
N ILE A 190 14.72 -2.64 -6.86
CA ILE A 190 15.03 -2.11 -5.52
C ILE A 190 16.26 -1.20 -5.66
N ASP A 191 16.15 0.04 -5.19
CA ASP A 191 17.28 0.96 -5.18
C ASP A 191 18.14 0.69 -3.94
N THR A 192 19.15 -0.12 -4.11
CA THR A 192 20.09 -0.49 -3.05
C THR A 192 21.17 0.56 -2.80
N ALA A 193 21.24 1.63 -3.57
CA ALA A 193 22.23 2.69 -3.38
C ALA A 193 21.78 3.77 -2.41
N THR A 194 20.46 4.01 -2.30
CA THR A 194 19.89 5.01 -1.40
C THR A 194 20.03 4.57 0.07
N GLN A 195 20.60 5.44 0.91
CA GLN A 195 20.77 5.25 2.36
C GLN A 195 20.02 6.32 3.17
N ALA A 196 18.96 6.90 2.61
CA ALA A 196 18.17 7.93 3.28
C ALA A 196 17.16 7.35 4.30
N SER A 197 16.99 6.03 4.29
CA SER A 197 16.10 5.26 5.17
C SER A 197 16.74 3.90 5.43
N ASP A 198 16.30 3.22 6.47
CA ASP A 198 16.57 1.80 6.75
C ASP A 198 15.80 0.87 5.78
N HIS A 199 14.77 1.38 5.11
CA HIS A 199 14.11 0.73 3.98
C HIS A 199 14.61 1.23 2.64
N GLN A 200 14.65 0.33 1.66
CA GLN A 200 15.07 0.62 0.30
C GLN A 200 13.89 0.97 -0.58
N PRO A 201 14.00 2.01 -1.44
CA PRO A 201 12.94 2.33 -2.39
C PRO A 201 12.65 1.16 -3.34
N VAL A 202 11.38 0.79 -3.46
CA VAL A 202 10.88 -0.13 -4.48
C VAL A 202 10.30 0.70 -5.62
N ILE A 203 10.83 0.52 -6.83
CA ILE A 203 10.48 1.31 -8.01
C ILE A 203 9.82 0.39 -9.03
N LEU A 204 8.59 0.74 -9.41
CA LEU A 204 7.77 0.02 -10.37
C LEU A 204 7.49 0.90 -11.59
N ASP A 205 7.60 0.31 -12.80
CA ASP A 205 7.21 0.96 -14.04
C ASP A 205 6.01 0.24 -14.66
N LEU A 206 4.96 1.01 -14.93
CA LEU A 206 3.77 0.63 -15.70
C LEU A 206 3.70 1.47 -16.98
N ALA A 207 3.29 0.89 -18.11
CA ALA A 207 3.19 1.59 -19.41
C ALA A 207 1.91 1.26 -20.18
#